data_9a7b8903b299b03fc5f69c173ef0aac4
#
_entry.id   9a7b8903b299b03fc5f69c173ef0aac4
#
_cell.length_a   1.000
_cell.length_b   1.000
_cell.length_c   1.000
_cell.angle_alpha   90.00
_cell.angle_beta   90.00
_cell.angle_gamma   90.00
#
_symmetry.space_group_name_H-M   'P 1'
#
loop_
_entity.id
_entity.type
_entity.pdbx_description
1 polymer ?
#
loop_
_entity_poly.entity_id
_entity_poly.type
_entity_poly.pdbx_seq_one_letter_code
_entity_poly.pdbx_strand_id
1 'polypeptide(L)'
;MTSTTPEVFRTPETRFENLPGYDFAPRYVEVDGLRMHYLDEGPHDGAPVVCFHGEPSWAFLYRKMVGPLVAAGHRVIVPDYAGFGRSDKPTDRGWYSYDRHVELMTTVLGGLDLRDATVVVQDWGGPIGLRWAMEHADRVGALAILNTGLFTGRVSKGFLAWRNFAEKNPDLPVGFVISGATATDLPDAVVAAYDAPYPTAESKAGAAQFPLLVPMTEDAVGAQEMRAVADALSRWSKPTLVAFSDSDPVFPYPQAGQAFCDLIPGAGEQVKIDGASHFLQEDRGERLAQELLKLTASASGRPGTGHPIPSSQTGAPRQ
;
A
#
# COMPACT_ATOMS: atom_id res chain seq x y z
N MET A 1 23.53 7.54 21.95
CA MET A 1 23.30 6.12 21.64
C MET A 1 24.05 5.84 20.35
N THR A 2 25.00 4.92 20.34
CA THR A 2 25.73 4.54 19.12
C THR A 2 24.76 3.82 18.20
N SER A 3 24.40 4.46 17.09
CA SER A 3 23.61 3.82 16.03
C SER A 3 24.48 2.71 15.41
N THR A 4 24.32 1.49 15.89
CA THR A 4 24.85 0.33 15.20
C THR A 4 23.93 0.07 14.00
N THR A 5 24.48 0.17 12.78
CA THR A 5 23.77 -0.24 11.56
C THR A 5 23.24 -1.67 11.79
N PRO A 6 21.94 -1.94 11.54
CA PRO A 6 21.40 -3.27 11.76
C PRO A 6 22.04 -4.28 10.81
N GLU A 7 22.06 -5.55 11.20
CA GLU A 7 22.33 -6.64 10.26
C GLU A 7 21.20 -6.68 9.23
N VAL A 8 21.58 -6.72 7.94
CA VAL A 8 20.63 -6.52 6.83
C VAL A 8 20.74 -7.67 5.85
N PHE A 9 19.59 -8.26 5.53
CA PHE A 9 19.45 -9.13 4.36
C PHE A 9 19.08 -8.29 3.14
N ARG A 10 19.81 -8.48 2.04
CA ARG A 10 19.48 -7.88 0.74
C ARG A 10 19.13 -8.96 -0.25
N THR A 11 17.89 -8.94 -0.75
CA THR A 11 17.42 -9.89 -1.75
C THR A 11 18.20 -9.73 -3.06
N PRO A 12 18.75 -10.80 -3.63
CA PRO A 12 19.42 -10.75 -4.94
C PRO A 12 18.50 -10.23 -6.04
N GLU A 13 18.99 -9.34 -6.90
CA GLU A 13 18.21 -8.74 -8.01
C GLU A 13 17.67 -9.78 -8.97
N THR A 14 18.35 -10.91 -9.15
CA THR A 14 17.89 -12.04 -9.99
C THR A 14 16.54 -12.61 -9.56
N ARG A 15 16.14 -12.40 -8.30
CA ARG A 15 14.82 -12.82 -7.81
C ARG A 15 13.66 -11.99 -8.38
N PHE A 16 13.95 -10.83 -8.93
CA PHE A 16 12.98 -9.88 -9.45
C PHE A 16 12.94 -9.86 -10.99
N GLU A 17 13.60 -10.81 -11.65
CA GLU A 17 13.59 -10.93 -13.11
C GLU A 17 12.31 -11.64 -13.57
N ASN A 18 11.78 -11.22 -14.73
CA ASN A 18 10.63 -11.83 -15.40
C ASN A 18 9.36 -11.95 -14.53
N LEU A 19 9.11 -10.99 -13.66
CA LEU A 19 7.89 -10.95 -12.84
C LEU A 19 6.67 -10.62 -13.71
N PRO A 20 5.54 -11.33 -13.54
CA PRO A 20 4.37 -11.16 -14.40
C PRO A 20 3.75 -9.75 -14.27
N GLY A 21 3.75 -8.99 -15.37
CA GLY A 21 3.19 -7.64 -15.41
C GLY A 21 3.95 -6.59 -14.57
N TYR A 22 5.24 -6.84 -14.28
CA TYR A 22 6.08 -5.94 -13.49
C TYR A 22 7.45 -5.72 -14.15
N ASP A 23 7.42 -5.04 -15.28
CA ASP A 23 8.63 -4.66 -16.03
C ASP A 23 8.95 -3.17 -15.78
N PHE A 24 9.25 -2.84 -14.52
CA PHE A 24 9.59 -1.49 -14.09
C PHE A 24 11.05 -1.41 -13.65
N ALA A 25 11.74 -0.34 -14.06
CA ALA A 25 13.11 -0.12 -13.64
C ALA A 25 13.17 0.21 -12.14
N PRO A 26 13.98 -0.51 -11.33
CA PRO A 26 14.09 -0.22 -9.91
C PRO A 26 14.82 1.11 -9.67
N ARG A 27 14.35 1.89 -8.70
CA ARG A 27 15.03 3.06 -8.18
C ARG A 27 15.36 2.86 -6.71
N TYR A 28 16.49 3.40 -6.29
CA TYR A 28 16.98 3.24 -4.93
C TYR A 28 17.46 4.56 -4.35
N VAL A 29 17.31 4.69 -3.03
CA VAL A 29 17.88 5.76 -2.23
C VAL A 29 18.44 5.15 -0.94
N GLU A 30 19.58 5.67 -0.48
CA GLU A 30 20.15 5.26 0.81
C GLU A 30 19.56 6.12 1.92
N VAL A 31 19.00 5.46 2.95
CA VAL A 31 18.43 6.11 4.13
C VAL A 31 18.90 5.34 5.37
N ASP A 32 19.59 5.99 6.26
CA ASP A 32 20.09 5.43 7.53
C ASP A 32 20.90 4.12 7.36
N GLY A 33 21.64 4.04 6.25
CA GLY A 33 22.45 2.86 5.90
C GLY A 33 21.65 1.70 5.29
N LEU A 34 20.38 1.90 4.98
CA LEU A 34 19.53 0.96 4.26
C LEU A 34 19.33 1.43 2.82
N ARG A 35 19.41 0.51 1.86
CA ARG A 35 19.00 0.73 0.49
C ARG A 35 17.48 0.58 0.38
N MET A 36 16.78 1.69 0.18
CA MET A 36 15.33 1.73 0.05
C MET A 36 14.94 1.78 -1.43
N HIS A 37 14.03 0.89 -1.83
CA HIS A 37 13.49 0.83 -3.19
C HIS A 37 12.22 1.67 -3.31
N TYR A 38 12.02 2.26 -4.47
CA TYR A 38 10.74 2.79 -4.91
C TYR A 38 10.58 2.66 -6.42
N LEU A 39 9.34 2.44 -6.85
CA LEU A 39 8.93 2.57 -8.23
C LEU A 39 8.62 4.05 -8.49
N ASP A 40 8.98 4.57 -9.68
CA ASP A 40 8.71 5.96 -10.11
C ASP A 40 8.52 5.96 -11.62
N GLU A 41 7.26 5.86 -12.04
CA GLU A 41 6.84 5.67 -13.42
C GLU A 41 5.98 6.83 -13.91
N GLY A 42 6.07 7.13 -15.20
CA GLY A 42 5.31 8.21 -15.86
C GLY A 42 6.09 9.51 -16.00
N PRO A 43 5.44 10.59 -16.46
CA PRO A 43 6.08 11.87 -16.70
C PRO A 43 6.49 12.53 -15.38
N HIS A 44 7.70 13.07 -15.32
CA HIS A 44 8.27 13.64 -14.09
C HIS A 44 7.50 14.89 -13.60
N ASP A 45 6.84 15.58 -14.51
CA ASP A 45 5.97 16.74 -14.26
C ASP A 45 4.48 16.35 -14.15
N GLY A 46 4.16 15.05 -14.22
CA GLY A 46 2.81 14.54 -14.01
C GLY A 46 2.36 14.71 -12.54
N ALA A 47 1.06 14.86 -12.34
CA ALA A 47 0.48 14.92 -11.00
C ALA A 47 0.82 13.62 -10.23
N PRO A 48 1.49 13.71 -9.05
CA PRO A 48 1.99 12.53 -8.35
C PRO A 48 0.85 11.70 -7.74
N VAL A 49 0.97 10.38 -7.87
CA VAL A 49 0.17 9.38 -7.14
C VAL A 49 1.14 8.53 -6.34
N VAL A 50 1.09 8.62 -5.02
CA VAL A 50 1.96 7.89 -4.10
C VAL A 50 1.18 6.76 -3.46
N CYS A 51 1.59 5.51 -3.70
CA CYS A 51 0.88 4.33 -3.24
C CYS A 51 1.64 3.62 -2.12
N PHE A 52 1.04 3.52 -0.94
CA PHE A 52 1.59 2.83 0.22
C PHE A 52 0.99 1.43 0.33
N HIS A 53 1.83 0.40 0.19
CA HIS A 53 1.42 -0.99 0.26
C HIS A 53 1.20 -1.46 1.70
N GLY A 54 0.53 -2.61 1.84
CA GLY A 54 0.32 -3.29 3.10
C GLY A 54 1.25 -4.48 3.34
N GLU A 55 1.12 -5.12 4.48
CA GLU A 55 1.82 -6.32 4.89
C GLU A 55 1.05 -7.57 4.41
N PRO A 56 1.70 -8.63 3.92
CA PRO A 56 3.13 -8.79 3.62
C PRO A 56 3.50 -8.50 2.16
N SER A 57 2.74 -7.62 1.50
CA SER A 57 2.92 -7.28 0.09
C SER A 57 4.12 -6.32 -0.14
N TRP A 58 4.27 -5.88 -1.38
CA TRP A 58 5.27 -4.92 -1.81
C TRP A 58 4.80 -4.17 -3.06
N ALA A 59 5.61 -3.31 -3.67
CA ALA A 59 5.22 -2.48 -4.82
C ALA A 59 4.56 -3.26 -5.97
N PHE A 60 4.82 -4.55 -6.10
CA PHE A 60 4.19 -5.46 -7.06
C PHE A 60 2.66 -5.47 -6.98
N LEU A 61 2.08 -5.23 -5.79
CA LEU A 61 0.65 -5.17 -5.57
C LEU A 61 -0.03 -4.13 -6.47
N TYR A 62 0.64 -3.01 -6.73
CA TYR A 62 0.08 -1.90 -7.49
C TYR A 62 0.28 -2.00 -9.01
N ARG A 63 0.96 -3.05 -9.53
CA ARG A 63 1.35 -3.16 -10.95
C ARG A 63 0.19 -2.99 -11.93
N LYS A 64 -1.02 -3.47 -11.58
CA LYS A 64 -2.23 -3.35 -12.43
C LYS A 64 -2.78 -1.92 -12.49
N MET A 65 -2.39 -1.07 -11.54
CA MET A 65 -2.84 0.32 -11.45
C MET A 65 -1.86 1.29 -12.13
N VAL A 66 -0.56 0.96 -12.15
CA VAL A 66 0.50 1.83 -12.66
C VAL A 66 0.27 2.21 -14.12
N GLY A 67 0.09 1.22 -15.01
CA GLY A 67 -0.10 1.46 -16.44
C GLY A 67 -1.25 2.42 -16.76
N PRO A 68 -2.47 2.16 -16.29
CA PRO A 68 -3.61 3.08 -16.49
C PRO A 68 -3.39 4.51 -15.97
N LEU A 69 -2.75 4.67 -14.80
CA LEU A 69 -2.48 5.98 -14.22
C LEU A 69 -1.41 6.73 -15.03
N VAL A 70 -0.34 6.05 -15.43
CA VAL A 70 0.71 6.63 -16.29
C VAL A 70 0.16 7.02 -17.65
N ALA A 71 -0.69 6.18 -18.26
CA ALA A 71 -1.35 6.48 -19.53
C ALA A 71 -2.25 7.73 -19.44
N ALA A 72 -2.78 8.04 -18.27
CA ALA A 72 -3.54 9.27 -18.00
C ALA A 72 -2.67 10.49 -17.66
N GLY A 73 -1.33 10.35 -17.68
CA GLY A 73 -0.38 11.44 -17.46
C GLY A 73 0.02 11.64 -15.99
N HIS A 74 -0.26 10.69 -15.10
CA HIS A 74 0.19 10.73 -13.71
C HIS A 74 1.62 10.21 -13.56
N ARG A 75 2.35 10.73 -12.58
CA ARG A 75 3.59 10.15 -12.06
C ARG A 75 3.23 9.23 -10.90
N VAL A 76 3.51 7.94 -11.01
CA VAL A 76 3.15 6.92 -10.00
C VAL A 76 4.38 6.50 -9.22
N ILE A 77 4.33 6.66 -7.91
CA ILE A 77 5.41 6.36 -6.98
C ILE A 77 4.93 5.30 -5.99
N VAL A 78 5.67 4.20 -5.89
CA VAL A 78 5.35 3.11 -4.96
C VAL A 78 6.62 2.72 -4.20
N PRO A 79 6.83 3.23 -2.98
CA PRO A 79 7.96 2.83 -2.15
C PRO A 79 7.75 1.43 -1.57
N ASP A 80 8.83 0.64 -1.46
CA ASP A 80 8.88 -0.55 -0.62
C ASP A 80 9.39 -0.17 0.77
N TYR A 81 8.70 -0.59 1.82
CA TYR A 81 9.18 -0.40 3.19
C TYR A 81 10.45 -1.19 3.46
N ALA A 82 11.27 -0.76 4.44
CA ALA A 82 12.32 -1.60 4.99
C ALA A 82 11.73 -2.93 5.46
N GLY A 83 12.35 -4.05 5.07
CA GLY A 83 11.81 -5.39 5.33
C GLY A 83 10.92 -5.96 4.22
N PHE A 84 10.60 -5.18 3.17
CA PHE A 84 9.66 -5.57 2.11
C PHE A 84 10.25 -5.35 0.71
N GLY A 85 9.70 -6.03 -0.27
CA GLY A 85 10.02 -5.85 -1.67
C GLY A 85 11.52 -5.87 -1.97
N ARG A 86 11.99 -4.90 -2.72
CA ARG A 86 13.41 -4.73 -3.09
C ARG A 86 14.21 -3.91 -2.06
N SER A 87 13.54 -3.35 -1.03
CA SER A 87 14.23 -2.66 0.05
C SER A 87 15.01 -3.62 0.93
N ASP A 88 16.07 -3.10 1.57
CA ASP A 88 16.85 -3.84 2.56
C ASP A 88 15.99 -4.32 3.72
N LYS A 89 16.36 -5.47 4.28
CA LYS A 89 15.60 -6.17 5.32
C LYS A 89 16.43 -6.36 6.57
N PRO A 90 16.32 -5.49 7.57
CA PRO A 90 16.87 -5.75 8.90
C PRO A 90 16.43 -7.12 9.42
N THR A 91 17.39 -7.95 9.89
CA THR A 91 17.11 -9.34 10.30
C THR A 91 16.57 -9.45 11.72
N ASP A 92 16.82 -8.42 12.55
CA ASP A 92 16.25 -8.33 13.90
C ASP A 92 14.80 -7.83 13.87
N ARG A 93 13.85 -8.66 14.30
CA ARG A 93 12.43 -8.28 14.40
C ARG A 93 12.20 -7.10 15.34
N GLY A 94 13.01 -6.94 16.40
CA GLY A 94 12.94 -5.82 17.33
C GLY A 94 13.31 -4.47 16.70
N TRP A 95 13.94 -4.47 15.53
CA TRP A 95 14.27 -3.27 14.79
C TRP A 95 13.03 -2.56 14.23
N TYR A 96 11.97 -3.30 13.88
CA TYR A 96 10.76 -2.78 13.23
C TYR A 96 9.85 -2.05 14.22
N SER A 97 9.43 -0.83 13.87
CA SER A 97 8.44 -0.07 14.61
C SER A 97 7.62 0.81 13.67
N TYR A 98 6.43 1.22 14.11
CA TYR A 98 5.56 2.12 13.36
C TYR A 98 6.25 3.46 13.06
N ASP A 99 6.81 4.12 14.10
CA ASP A 99 7.49 5.41 13.96
C ASP A 99 8.65 5.34 12.95
N ARG A 100 9.50 4.33 13.07
CA ARG A 100 10.65 4.17 12.16
C ARG A 100 10.24 4.04 10.70
N HIS A 101 9.13 3.35 10.40
CA HIS A 101 8.65 3.24 9.04
C HIS A 101 8.10 4.57 8.50
N VAL A 102 7.46 5.38 9.34
CA VAL A 102 7.03 6.73 8.95
C VAL A 102 8.24 7.64 8.71
N GLU A 103 9.26 7.60 9.58
CA GLU A 103 10.50 8.37 9.43
C GLU A 103 11.25 8.01 8.14
N LEU A 104 11.39 6.71 7.85
CA LEU A 104 12.01 6.24 6.60
C LEU A 104 11.24 6.72 5.37
N MET A 105 9.90 6.60 5.37
CA MET A 105 9.08 7.09 4.26
C MET A 105 9.15 8.60 4.12
N THR A 106 9.23 9.34 5.22
CA THR A 106 9.44 10.80 5.19
C THR A 106 10.75 11.15 4.50
N THR A 107 11.82 10.40 4.76
CA THR A 107 13.12 10.63 4.12
C THR A 107 13.11 10.22 2.65
N VAL A 108 12.58 9.04 2.33
CA VAL A 108 12.47 8.54 0.93
C VAL A 108 11.68 9.53 0.07
N LEU A 109 10.49 9.91 0.51
CA LEU A 109 9.60 10.80 -0.23
C LEU A 109 10.01 12.28 -0.14
N GLY A 110 10.79 12.63 0.89
CA GLY A 110 11.36 13.98 1.07
C GLY A 110 12.29 14.39 -0.07
N GLY A 111 13.03 13.43 -0.63
CA GLY A 111 13.92 13.65 -1.79
C GLY A 111 13.19 13.81 -3.13
N LEU A 112 11.87 13.54 -3.17
CA LEU A 112 11.06 13.65 -4.39
C LEU A 112 10.29 14.97 -4.38
N ASP A 113 10.25 15.69 -5.51
CA ASP A 113 9.41 16.89 -5.64
C ASP A 113 7.94 16.48 -5.80
N LEU A 114 7.27 16.31 -4.67
CA LEU A 114 5.86 15.96 -4.62
C LEU A 114 5.03 17.20 -4.26
N ARG A 115 4.10 17.57 -5.15
CA ARG A 115 3.15 18.69 -4.95
C ARG A 115 1.77 18.22 -5.31
N ASP A 116 0.79 18.55 -4.47
CA ASP A 116 -0.61 18.16 -4.66
C ASP A 116 -0.78 16.65 -4.92
N ALA A 117 0.04 15.83 -4.24
CA ALA A 117 0.05 14.39 -4.44
C ALA A 117 -1.28 13.74 -4.04
N THR A 118 -1.73 12.77 -4.82
CA THR A 118 -2.78 11.84 -4.39
C THR A 118 -2.12 10.69 -3.64
N VAL A 119 -2.42 10.56 -2.35
CA VAL A 119 -1.91 9.49 -1.48
C VAL A 119 -2.89 8.34 -1.44
N VAL A 120 -2.42 7.16 -1.87
CA VAL A 120 -3.21 5.92 -1.93
C VAL A 120 -2.68 4.98 -0.85
N VAL A 121 -3.56 4.47 0.00
CA VAL A 121 -3.19 3.64 1.14
C VAL A 121 -4.03 2.36 1.21
N GLN A 122 -3.40 1.25 1.61
CA GLN A 122 -4.06 -0.02 1.86
C GLN A 122 -3.35 -0.75 3.01
N ASP A 123 -4.09 -1.43 3.90
CA ASP A 123 -3.60 -2.18 5.06
C ASP A 123 -2.62 -1.34 5.91
N TRP A 124 -1.40 -1.78 6.19
CA TRP A 124 -0.38 -0.98 6.89
C TRP A 124 0.01 0.31 6.15
N GLY A 125 -0.26 0.38 4.84
CA GLY A 125 -0.17 1.65 4.11
C GLY A 125 -1.08 2.74 4.70
N GLY A 126 -2.21 2.36 5.33
CA GLY A 126 -3.09 3.30 6.03
C GLY A 126 -2.40 4.01 7.19
N PRO A 127 -1.99 3.31 8.26
CA PRO A 127 -1.27 3.92 9.37
C PRO A 127 -0.05 4.74 8.92
N ILE A 128 0.81 4.18 8.05
CA ILE A 128 2.05 4.84 7.64
C ILE A 128 1.77 5.99 6.68
N GLY A 129 1.00 5.76 5.61
CA GLY A 129 0.77 6.76 4.57
C GLY A 129 -0.16 7.90 5.01
N LEU A 130 -1.19 7.61 5.84
CA LEU A 130 -2.05 8.67 6.38
C LEU A 130 -1.30 9.54 7.39
N ARG A 131 -0.42 8.98 8.23
CA ARG A 131 0.42 9.78 9.10
C ARG A 131 1.35 10.65 8.30
N TRP A 132 2.05 10.09 7.31
CA TRP A 132 2.88 10.86 6.41
C TRP A 132 2.08 11.99 5.73
N ALA A 133 0.87 11.69 5.23
CA ALA A 133 0.02 12.68 4.58
C ALA A 133 -0.42 13.82 5.51
N MET A 134 -0.71 13.53 6.77
CA MET A 134 -1.11 14.55 7.74
C MET A 134 0.08 15.41 8.20
N GLU A 135 1.27 14.82 8.36
CA GLU A 135 2.51 15.53 8.69
C GLU A 135 3.01 16.40 7.52
N HIS A 136 2.60 16.11 6.27
CA HIS A 136 2.98 16.81 5.04
C HIS A 136 1.75 17.29 4.25
N ALA A 137 0.73 17.78 4.93
CA ALA A 137 -0.57 18.14 4.35
C ALA A 137 -0.50 19.22 3.25
N ASP A 138 0.55 20.04 3.25
CA ASP A 138 0.86 21.03 2.21
C ASP A 138 1.30 20.39 0.88
N ARG A 139 1.81 19.17 0.90
CA ARG A 139 2.26 18.40 -0.29
C ARG A 139 1.16 17.48 -0.84
N VAL A 140 0.05 17.28 -0.12
CA VAL A 140 -1.01 16.32 -0.45
C VAL A 140 -2.24 17.04 -0.96
N GLY A 141 -2.73 16.67 -2.14
CA GLY A 141 -3.93 17.21 -2.78
C GLY A 141 -5.20 16.37 -2.57
N ALA A 142 -5.05 15.04 -2.44
CA ALA A 142 -6.16 14.11 -2.27
C ALA A 142 -5.73 12.83 -1.54
N LEU A 143 -6.70 12.12 -0.97
CA LEU A 143 -6.50 10.80 -0.34
C LEU A 143 -7.33 9.73 -1.04
N ALA A 144 -6.80 8.51 -1.14
CA ALA A 144 -7.56 7.32 -1.51
C ALA A 144 -7.31 6.23 -0.47
N ILE A 145 -8.34 5.90 0.27
CA ILE A 145 -8.30 4.99 1.43
C ILE A 145 -8.94 3.67 1.02
N LEU A 146 -8.12 2.62 0.94
CA LEU A 146 -8.50 1.28 0.49
C LEU A 146 -8.27 0.30 1.64
N ASN A 147 -9.19 -0.63 1.89
CA ASN A 147 -9.06 -1.75 2.86
C ASN A 147 -7.99 -1.52 3.94
N THR A 148 -8.23 -0.60 4.85
CA THR A 148 -7.30 -0.23 5.93
C THR A 148 -8.04 0.24 7.18
N GLY A 149 -7.30 0.55 8.24
CA GLY A 149 -7.81 1.11 9.49
C GLY A 149 -6.73 1.86 10.27
N LEU A 150 -7.16 2.67 11.22
CA LEU A 150 -6.31 3.20 12.27
C LEU A 150 -6.57 2.40 13.54
N PHE A 151 -5.53 1.74 14.03
CA PHE A 151 -5.66 0.82 15.16
C PHE A 151 -5.49 1.58 16.48
N THR A 152 -6.60 1.78 17.17
CA THR A 152 -6.64 2.52 18.44
C THR A 152 -7.04 1.64 19.62
N GLY A 153 -6.72 0.34 19.52
CA GLY A 153 -7.04 -0.67 20.55
C GLY A 153 -8.28 -1.52 20.24
N ARG A 154 -8.89 -1.35 19.05
CA ARG A 154 -10.01 -2.18 18.59
C ARG A 154 -9.66 -2.82 17.27
N VAL A 155 -9.82 -4.15 17.18
CA VAL A 155 -9.49 -4.94 15.99
C VAL A 155 -10.61 -5.91 15.65
N SER A 156 -10.72 -6.30 14.38
CA SER A 156 -11.70 -7.30 13.92
C SER A 156 -11.31 -8.72 14.34
N LYS A 157 -12.28 -9.64 14.31
CA LYS A 157 -12.00 -11.08 14.52
C LYS A 157 -11.08 -11.64 13.43
N GLY A 158 -11.21 -11.16 12.18
CA GLY A 158 -10.36 -11.54 11.06
C GLY A 158 -8.90 -11.14 11.33
N PHE A 159 -8.67 -9.92 11.80
CA PHE A 159 -7.35 -9.48 12.19
C PHE A 159 -6.75 -10.31 13.34
N LEU A 160 -7.55 -10.63 14.37
CA LEU A 160 -7.06 -11.48 15.47
C LEU A 160 -6.62 -12.86 14.98
N ALA A 161 -7.37 -13.47 14.06
CA ALA A 161 -6.98 -14.73 13.45
C ALA A 161 -5.67 -14.62 12.67
N TRP A 162 -5.51 -13.56 11.89
CA TRP A 162 -4.29 -13.24 11.15
C TRP A 162 -3.10 -13.05 12.10
N ARG A 163 -3.22 -12.17 13.10
CA ARG A 163 -2.16 -11.92 14.09
C ARG A 163 -1.69 -13.21 14.77
N ASN A 164 -2.65 -14.05 15.21
CA ASN A 164 -2.34 -15.33 15.86
C ASN A 164 -1.64 -16.32 14.91
N PHE A 165 -1.99 -16.29 13.63
CA PHE A 165 -1.31 -17.09 12.61
C PHE A 165 0.13 -16.61 12.40
N ALA A 166 0.35 -15.30 12.19
CA ALA A 166 1.66 -14.72 11.98
C ALA A 166 2.60 -14.92 13.16
N GLU A 167 2.09 -14.78 14.40
CA GLU A 167 2.87 -15.03 15.62
C GLU A 167 3.39 -16.46 15.72
N LYS A 168 2.59 -17.45 15.30
CA LYS A 168 2.94 -18.88 15.33
C LYS A 168 3.79 -19.32 14.14
N ASN A 169 3.79 -18.55 13.06
CA ASN A 169 4.47 -18.88 11.81
C ASN A 169 5.41 -17.74 11.37
N PRO A 170 6.53 -17.51 12.07
CA PRO A 170 7.43 -16.40 11.73
C PRO A 170 8.11 -16.55 10.35
N ASP A 171 8.20 -17.77 9.83
CA ASP A 171 8.57 -18.05 8.45
C ASP A 171 7.32 -18.02 7.55
N LEU A 172 6.71 -16.85 7.42
CA LEU A 172 5.46 -16.66 6.69
C LEU A 172 5.56 -17.17 5.23
N PRO A 173 4.60 -18.00 4.78
CA PRO A 173 4.46 -18.33 3.36
C PRO A 173 3.74 -17.18 2.62
N VAL A 174 4.49 -16.13 2.27
CA VAL A 174 3.94 -14.83 1.83
C VAL A 174 3.01 -14.96 0.63
N GLY A 175 3.45 -15.62 -0.44
CA GLY A 175 2.63 -15.81 -1.63
C GLY A 175 1.33 -16.58 -1.33
N PHE A 176 1.39 -17.61 -0.46
CA PHE A 176 0.21 -18.35 -0.02
C PHE A 176 -0.75 -17.48 0.80
N VAL A 177 -0.23 -16.63 1.71
CA VAL A 177 -1.04 -15.71 2.51
C VAL A 177 -1.77 -14.73 1.60
N ILE A 178 -1.08 -14.12 0.64
CA ILE A 178 -1.69 -13.17 -0.30
C ILE A 178 -2.74 -13.87 -1.15
N SER A 179 -2.44 -15.04 -1.71
CA SER A 179 -3.39 -15.83 -2.50
C SER A 179 -4.65 -16.21 -1.70
N GLY A 180 -4.49 -16.53 -0.40
CA GLY A 180 -5.62 -16.81 0.48
C GLY A 180 -6.45 -15.59 0.89
N ALA A 181 -5.96 -14.39 0.61
CA ALA A 181 -6.61 -13.12 0.94
C ALA A 181 -7.05 -12.31 -0.30
N THR A 182 -7.11 -12.95 -1.47
CA THR A 182 -7.73 -12.48 -2.70
C THR A 182 -9.05 -13.19 -2.96
N ALA A 183 -9.96 -12.55 -3.67
CA ALA A 183 -11.24 -13.15 -4.10
C ALA A 183 -11.06 -13.95 -5.40
N THR A 184 -9.99 -13.71 -6.14
CA THR A 184 -9.66 -14.40 -7.40
C THR A 184 -8.49 -15.34 -7.18
N ASP A 185 -8.52 -16.49 -7.87
CA ASP A 185 -7.39 -17.42 -7.87
C ASP A 185 -6.18 -16.77 -8.56
N LEU A 186 -5.06 -16.70 -7.87
CA LEU A 186 -3.83 -16.16 -8.43
C LEU A 186 -3.07 -17.24 -9.21
N PRO A 187 -2.57 -16.92 -10.42
CA PRO A 187 -1.63 -17.81 -11.13
C PRO A 187 -0.37 -18.07 -10.29
N ASP A 188 0.20 -19.27 -10.39
CA ASP A 188 1.42 -19.66 -9.66
C ASP A 188 2.57 -18.68 -9.83
N ALA A 189 2.74 -18.11 -11.03
CA ALA A 189 3.76 -17.10 -11.29
C ALA A 189 3.54 -15.79 -10.49
N VAL A 190 2.29 -15.42 -10.23
CA VAL A 190 1.95 -14.26 -9.40
C VAL A 190 2.19 -14.57 -7.92
N VAL A 191 1.83 -15.76 -7.46
CA VAL A 191 2.12 -16.22 -6.09
C VAL A 191 3.63 -16.22 -5.87
N ALA A 192 4.42 -16.78 -6.80
CA ALA A 192 5.89 -16.78 -6.75
C ALA A 192 6.49 -15.36 -6.76
N ALA A 193 5.86 -14.40 -7.44
CA ALA A 193 6.31 -13.01 -7.44
C ALA A 193 6.15 -12.34 -6.08
N TYR A 194 5.13 -12.70 -5.30
CA TYR A 194 4.99 -12.25 -3.91
C TYR A 194 6.03 -12.88 -2.98
N ASP A 195 6.51 -14.10 -3.27
CA ASP A 195 7.59 -14.75 -2.54
C ASP A 195 8.99 -14.31 -3.00
N ALA A 196 9.12 -13.61 -4.14
CA ALA A 196 10.41 -13.20 -4.68
C ALA A 196 11.30 -12.43 -3.68
N PRO A 197 10.78 -11.48 -2.87
CA PRO A 197 11.56 -10.75 -1.87
C PRO A 197 12.10 -11.62 -0.72
N TYR A 198 11.55 -12.81 -0.50
CA TYR A 198 11.64 -13.56 0.75
C TYR A 198 12.23 -14.97 0.61
N PRO A 199 13.50 -15.12 0.14
CA PRO A 199 14.09 -16.43 -0.10
C PRO A 199 14.45 -17.23 1.16
N THR A 200 14.54 -16.58 2.32
CA THR A 200 14.91 -17.18 3.60
C THR A 200 14.01 -16.70 4.73
N ALA A 201 13.99 -17.41 5.85
CA ALA A 201 13.25 -16.98 7.06
C ALA A 201 13.73 -15.61 7.58
N GLU A 202 15.03 -15.33 7.51
CA GLU A 202 15.62 -14.05 7.94
C GLU A 202 15.09 -12.88 7.11
N SER A 203 14.88 -13.07 5.80
CA SER A 203 14.32 -12.05 4.92
C SER A 203 12.87 -11.67 5.24
N LYS A 204 12.18 -12.46 6.06
CA LYS A 204 10.78 -12.28 6.46
C LYS A 204 10.60 -11.61 7.83
N ALA A 205 11.68 -11.13 8.46
CA ALA A 205 11.62 -10.53 9.79
C ALA A 205 10.61 -9.39 9.89
N GLY A 206 10.54 -8.52 8.87
CA GLY A 206 9.56 -7.44 8.78
C GLY A 206 8.13 -7.95 8.64
N ALA A 207 7.88 -8.82 7.68
CA ALA A 207 6.56 -9.42 7.44
C ALA A 207 6.02 -10.13 8.70
N ALA A 208 6.88 -10.88 9.40
CA ALA A 208 6.50 -11.56 10.64
C ALA A 208 6.28 -10.60 11.83
N GLN A 209 6.87 -9.40 11.80
CA GLN A 209 6.74 -8.43 12.90
C GLN A 209 5.55 -7.49 12.74
N PHE A 210 5.21 -7.07 11.54
CA PHE A 210 4.18 -6.05 11.31
C PHE A 210 2.81 -6.38 11.94
N PRO A 211 2.26 -7.60 11.84
CA PRO A 211 1.01 -7.94 12.52
C PRO A 211 1.08 -7.75 14.04
N LEU A 212 2.28 -7.86 14.64
CA LEU A 212 2.50 -7.71 16.06
C LEU A 212 2.69 -6.25 16.51
N LEU A 213 2.96 -5.33 15.58
CA LEU A 213 3.04 -3.89 15.84
C LEU A 213 1.67 -3.23 16.01
N VAL A 214 0.57 -3.89 15.60
CA VAL A 214 -0.79 -3.35 15.74
C VAL A 214 -1.14 -3.17 17.21
N PRO A 215 -1.50 -1.95 17.67
CA PRO A 215 -1.92 -1.69 19.03
C PRO A 215 -3.18 -2.48 19.41
N MET A 216 -3.09 -3.31 20.45
CA MET A 216 -4.20 -4.14 20.94
C MET A 216 -4.98 -3.48 22.07
N THR A 217 -4.43 -2.42 22.66
CA THR A 217 -5.04 -1.62 23.72
C THR A 217 -4.85 -0.14 23.42
N GLU A 218 -5.64 0.73 24.06
CA GLU A 218 -5.57 2.17 23.82
C GLU A 218 -4.28 2.84 24.32
N ASP A 219 -3.54 2.19 25.20
CA ASP A 219 -2.26 2.62 25.77
C ASP A 219 -1.05 1.89 25.13
N ALA A 220 -1.31 0.98 24.18
CA ALA A 220 -0.23 0.32 23.46
C ALA A 220 0.57 1.29 22.57
N VAL A 221 1.84 0.95 22.32
CA VAL A 221 2.73 1.72 21.44
C VAL A 221 2.10 1.87 20.06
N GLY A 222 2.09 3.09 19.53
CA GLY A 222 1.49 3.45 18.24
C GLY A 222 0.01 3.85 18.31
N ALA A 223 -0.73 3.52 19.38
CA ALA A 223 -2.15 3.85 19.48
C ALA A 223 -2.40 5.36 19.62
N GLN A 224 -1.53 6.07 20.32
CA GLN A 224 -1.64 7.53 20.47
C GLN A 224 -1.37 8.25 19.16
N GLU A 225 -0.35 7.82 18.44
CA GLU A 225 0.03 8.34 17.13
C GLU A 225 -1.09 8.13 16.12
N MET A 226 -1.70 6.95 16.10
CA MET A 226 -2.84 6.66 15.21
C MET A 226 -4.10 7.46 15.58
N ARG A 227 -4.34 7.75 16.87
CA ARG A 227 -5.39 8.69 17.29
C ARG A 227 -5.10 10.11 16.81
N ALA A 228 -3.85 10.57 16.91
CA ALA A 228 -3.47 11.89 16.40
C ALA A 228 -3.69 12.00 14.87
N VAL A 229 -3.45 10.92 14.12
CA VAL A 229 -3.79 10.85 12.70
C VAL A 229 -5.30 10.96 12.49
N ALA A 230 -6.12 10.23 13.27
CA ALA A 230 -7.58 10.32 13.19
C ALA A 230 -8.07 11.74 13.49
N ASP A 231 -7.51 12.39 14.51
CA ASP A 231 -7.83 13.78 14.88
C ASP A 231 -7.46 14.77 13.75
N ALA A 232 -6.36 14.55 13.04
CA ALA A 232 -5.97 15.34 11.88
C ALA A 232 -6.92 15.12 10.70
N LEU A 233 -7.27 13.85 10.41
CA LEU A 233 -8.22 13.48 9.37
C LEU A 233 -9.61 14.05 9.60
N SER A 234 -10.06 14.22 10.85
CA SER A 234 -11.35 14.85 11.18
C SER A 234 -11.45 16.34 10.74
N ARG A 235 -10.32 16.93 10.39
CA ARG A 235 -10.23 18.31 9.85
C ARG A 235 -9.82 18.35 8.37
N TRP A 236 -9.64 17.19 7.74
CA TRP A 236 -9.24 17.10 6.36
C TRP A 236 -10.41 17.32 5.41
N SER A 237 -10.37 18.41 4.64
CA SER A 237 -11.44 18.83 3.73
C SER A 237 -11.12 18.67 2.24
N LYS A 238 -9.89 18.22 1.90
CA LYS A 238 -9.52 17.97 0.51
C LYS A 238 -10.17 16.66 0.01
N PRO A 239 -10.34 16.47 -1.31
CA PRO A 239 -10.99 15.30 -1.89
C PRO A 239 -10.46 13.99 -1.34
N THR A 240 -11.35 13.09 -0.95
CA THR A 240 -11.01 11.78 -0.41
C THR A 240 -11.91 10.70 -0.98
N LEU A 241 -11.31 9.71 -1.63
CA LEU A 241 -11.95 8.46 -2.03
C LEU A 241 -11.84 7.46 -0.88
N VAL A 242 -12.95 6.86 -0.49
CA VAL A 242 -12.98 5.70 0.41
C VAL A 242 -13.53 4.52 -0.39
N ALA A 243 -12.72 3.51 -0.67
CA ALA A 243 -13.11 2.37 -1.50
C ALA A 243 -12.71 1.05 -0.85
N PHE A 244 -13.70 0.27 -0.45
CA PHE A 244 -13.51 -1.00 0.28
C PHE A 244 -14.11 -2.17 -0.49
N SER A 245 -13.44 -3.31 -0.41
CA SER A 245 -13.91 -4.56 -1.01
C SER A 245 -15.07 -5.16 -0.23
N ASP A 246 -15.87 -5.99 -0.91
CA ASP A 246 -17.06 -6.61 -0.32
C ASP A 246 -16.76 -7.85 0.53
N SER A 247 -15.52 -8.38 0.47
CA SER A 247 -15.19 -9.69 1.07
C SER A 247 -13.93 -9.68 1.94
N ASP A 248 -13.47 -8.50 2.41
CA ASP A 248 -12.32 -8.41 3.32
C ASP A 248 -12.69 -8.84 4.74
N PRO A 249 -12.10 -9.92 5.28
CA PRO A 249 -12.37 -10.34 6.65
C PRO A 249 -11.67 -9.48 7.72
N VAL A 250 -10.64 -8.70 7.32
CA VAL A 250 -9.88 -7.83 8.22
C VAL A 250 -10.56 -6.48 8.36
N PHE A 251 -10.97 -5.88 7.25
CA PHE A 251 -11.66 -4.59 7.19
C PHE A 251 -13.04 -4.73 6.54
N PRO A 252 -14.03 -5.25 7.28
CA PRO A 252 -15.33 -5.63 6.71
C PRO A 252 -16.12 -4.44 6.19
N TYR A 253 -16.62 -4.60 4.95
CA TYR A 253 -17.58 -3.67 4.34
C TYR A 253 -18.98 -3.86 4.94
N PRO A 254 -19.78 -2.79 5.15
CA PRO A 254 -19.42 -1.37 4.90
C PRO A 254 -18.73 -0.70 6.09
N GLN A 255 -18.65 -1.36 7.25
CA GLN A 255 -18.38 -0.73 8.55
C GLN A 255 -17.00 -0.05 8.58
N ALA A 256 -15.97 -0.71 8.05
CA ALA A 256 -14.61 -0.19 8.10
C ALA A 256 -14.44 1.08 7.25
N GLY A 257 -14.96 1.08 6.02
CA GLY A 257 -14.91 2.25 5.15
C GLY A 257 -15.85 3.37 5.61
N GLN A 258 -17.05 3.02 6.11
CA GLN A 258 -18.00 4.01 6.62
C GLN A 258 -17.40 4.85 7.75
N ALA A 259 -16.58 4.23 8.61
CA ALA A 259 -15.89 4.95 9.68
C ALA A 259 -14.97 6.08 9.14
N PHE A 260 -14.33 5.89 7.99
CA PHE A 260 -13.57 6.96 7.34
C PHE A 260 -14.46 8.01 6.68
N CYS A 261 -15.57 7.61 6.06
CA CYS A 261 -16.53 8.56 5.50
C CYS A 261 -17.15 9.47 6.58
N ASP A 262 -17.46 8.90 7.74
CA ASP A 262 -18.01 9.66 8.88
C ASP A 262 -16.97 10.57 9.53
N LEU A 263 -15.69 10.20 9.50
CA LEU A 263 -14.59 10.92 10.11
C LEU A 263 -14.10 12.10 9.27
N ILE A 264 -14.02 11.93 7.93
CA ILE A 264 -13.29 12.82 7.04
C ILE A 264 -14.25 13.76 6.29
N PRO A 265 -14.26 15.07 6.57
CA PRO A 265 -15.14 16.02 5.88
C PRO A 265 -14.98 16.07 4.36
N GLY A 266 -13.78 15.76 3.85
CA GLY A 266 -13.49 15.69 2.41
C GLY A 266 -13.88 14.37 1.74
N ALA A 267 -14.37 13.39 2.49
CA ALA A 267 -14.81 12.11 1.94
C ALA A 267 -16.20 12.20 1.33
N GLY A 268 -16.39 11.55 0.17
CA GLY A 268 -17.68 11.27 -0.40
C GLY A 268 -18.32 9.99 0.16
N GLU A 269 -19.34 9.49 -0.54
CA GLU A 269 -19.90 8.16 -0.24
C GLU A 269 -18.86 7.07 -0.45
N GLN A 270 -18.92 6.03 0.38
CA GLN A 270 -18.07 4.86 0.25
C GLN A 270 -18.33 4.13 -1.08
N VAL A 271 -17.26 3.85 -1.81
CA VAL A 271 -17.29 3.03 -3.03
C VAL A 271 -17.07 1.56 -2.65
N LYS A 272 -18.05 0.72 -2.99
CA LYS A 272 -17.92 -0.72 -2.87
C LYS A 272 -17.16 -1.30 -4.06
N ILE A 273 -16.13 -2.11 -3.79
CA ILE A 273 -15.38 -2.86 -4.82
C ILE A 273 -15.85 -4.31 -4.80
N ASP A 274 -16.79 -4.63 -5.68
CA ASP A 274 -17.41 -5.95 -5.77
C ASP A 274 -16.43 -7.01 -6.28
N GLY A 275 -16.50 -8.21 -5.69
CA GLY A 275 -15.70 -9.37 -6.06
C GLY A 275 -14.23 -9.20 -5.75
N ALA A 276 -13.92 -8.50 -4.67
CA ALA A 276 -12.57 -8.31 -4.16
C ALA A 276 -12.48 -8.65 -2.68
N SER A 277 -11.30 -9.08 -2.24
CA SER A 277 -11.01 -9.37 -0.84
C SER A 277 -9.95 -8.38 -0.30
N HIS A 278 -9.11 -8.81 0.65
CA HIS A 278 -8.17 -7.92 1.33
C HIS A 278 -7.18 -7.21 0.38
N PHE A 279 -6.61 -7.94 -0.58
CA PHE A 279 -5.72 -7.38 -1.60
C PHE A 279 -6.51 -6.97 -2.86
N LEU A 280 -7.40 -6.00 -2.69
CA LEU A 280 -8.34 -5.56 -3.73
C LEU A 280 -7.64 -5.02 -4.99
N GLN A 281 -6.39 -4.58 -4.90
CA GLN A 281 -5.57 -4.18 -6.05
C GLN A 281 -5.25 -5.39 -6.95
N GLU A 282 -5.11 -6.58 -6.36
CA GLU A 282 -4.90 -7.80 -7.11
C GLU A 282 -6.18 -8.25 -7.82
N ASP A 283 -7.32 -8.15 -7.14
CA ASP A 283 -8.61 -8.56 -7.66
C ASP A 283 -9.19 -7.58 -8.69
N ARG A 284 -9.06 -6.27 -8.44
CA ARG A 284 -9.75 -5.19 -9.20
C ARG A 284 -8.85 -3.96 -9.43
N GLY A 285 -7.55 -4.16 -9.72
CA GLY A 285 -6.59 -3.07 -9.85
C GLY A 285 -6.97 -2.03 -10.90
N GLU A 286 -7.43 -2.47 -12.09
CA GLU A 286 -7.85 -1.57 -13.17
C GLU A 286 -9.11 -0.76 -12.78
N ARG A 287 -10.03 -1.37 -12.02
CA ARG A 287 -11.20 -0.67 -11.48
C ARG A 287 -10.79 0.39 -10.47
N LEU A 288 -9.85 0.09 -9.59
CA LEU A 288 -9.31 1.04 -8.63
C LEU A 288 -8.60 2.20 -9.33
N ALA A 289 -7.81 1.93 -10.38
CA ALA A 289 -7.21 2.99 -11.18
C ALA A 289 -8.27 3.93 -11.79
N GLN A 290 -9.40 3.40 -12.28
CA GLN A 290 -10.50 4.22 -12.77
C GLN A 290 -11.13 5.11 -11.69
N GLU A 291 -11.31 4.61 -10.46
CA GLU A 291 -11.81 5.42 -9.35
C GLU A 291 -10.79 6.52 -8.94
N LEU A 292 -9.49 6.20 -8.96
CA LEU A 292 -8.44 7.19 -8.73
C LEU A 292 -8.44 8.29 -9.80
N LEU A 293 -8.63 7.94 -11.07
CA LEU A 293 -8.72 8.93 -12.15
C LEU A 293 -9.92 9.88 -11.99
N LYS A 294 -11.05 9.40 -11.47
CA LYS A 294 -12.19 10.26 -11.13
C LYS A 294 -11.84 11.22 -9.98
N LEU A 295 -11.17 10.71 -8.94
CA LEU A 295 -10.70 11.51 -7.81
C LEU A 295 -9.75 12.62 -8.26
N THR A 296 -8.70 12.27 -9.05
CA THR A 296 -7.69 13.23 -9.50
C THR A 296 -8.26 14.28 -10.45
N ALA A 297 -9.23 13.91 -11.30
CA ALA A 297 -9.94 14.86 -12.15
C ALA A 297 -10.77 15.87 -11.33
N SER A 298 -11.45 15.40 -10.28
CA SER A 298 -12.22 16.28 -9.39
C SER A 298 -11.31 17.22 -8.58
N ALA A 299 -10.16 16.72 -8.10
CA ALA A 299 -9.19 17.50 -7.33
C ALA A 299 -8.53 18.61 -8.18
N SER A 300 -8.34 18.37 -9.48
CA SER A 300 -7.73 19.34 -10.42
C SER A 300 -8.72 20.33 -11.05
N GLY A 301 -10.01 20.25 -10.73
CA GLY A 301 -11.06 21.07 -11.35
C GLY A 301 -11.27 20.82 -12.86
N ARG A 302 -10.73 19.72 -13.41
CA ARG A 302 -10.92 19.32 -14.80
C ARG A 302 -12.16 18.44 -14.93
N PRO A 303 -13.07 18.68 -15.90
CA PRO A 303 -14.18 17.77 -16.16
C PRO A 303 -13.61 16.40 -16.61
N GLY A 304 -14.06 15.32 -15.99
CA GLY A 304 -13.61 13.96 -16.29
C GLY A 304 -13.84 13.61 -17.77
N THR A 305 -12.78 13.42 -18.54
CA THR A 305 -12.84 12.93 -19.90
C THR A 305 -13.07 11.42 -19.86
N GLY A 306 -14.34 11.02 -19.85
CA GLY A 306 -14.76 9.62 -20.02
C GLY A 306 -14.46 9.14 -21.44
N HIS A 307 -13.23 8.69 -21.70
CA HIS A 307 -12.95 7.90 -22.89
C HIS A 307 -13.02 6.41 -22.49
N PRO A 308 -13.91 5.62 -23.12
CA PRO A 308 -13.89 4.17 -22.91
C PRO A 308 -12.60 3.60 -23.49
N ILE A 309 -11.90 2.80 -22.71
CA ILE A 309 -10.75 2.02 -23.16
C ILE A 309 -11.26 1.05 -24.25
N PRO A 310 -10.66 0.99 -25.47
CA PRO A 310 -11.10 0.08 -26.50
C PRO A 310 -10.90 -1.38 -26.02
N SER A 311 -11.99 -2.15 -26.00
CA SER A 311 -11.95 -3.59 -25.75
C SER A 311 -11.12 -4.25 -26.84
N SER A 312 -10.05 -4.97 -26.46
CA SER A 312 -9.25 -5.80 -27.35
C SER A 312 -10.17 -6.84 -28.00
N GLN A 313 -10.47 -6.67 -29.28
CA GLN A 313 -11.12 -7.69 -30.09
C GLN A 313 -10.13 -8.85 -30.30
N THR A 314 -10.42 -9.96 -29.67
CA THR A 314 -9.81 -11.26 -30.02
C THR A 314 -10.32 -11.64 -31.40
N GLY A 315 -9.48 -11.46 -32.41
CA GLY A 315 -9.75 -11.94 -33.79
C GLY A 315 -9.72 -13.47 -33.83
N ALA A 316 -10.87 -14.07 -34.15
CA ALA A 316 -10.95 -15.47 -34.52
C ALA A 316 -10.29 -15.72 -35.89
N PRO A 317 -9.60 -16.84 -36.11
CA PRO A 317 -9.04 -17.17 -37.42
C PRO A 317 -10.18 -17.52 -38.40
N ARG A 318 -10.17 -16.90 -39.55
CA ARG A 318 -10.98 -17.35 -40.71
C ARG A 318 -10.27 -18.54 -41.36
N GLN A 319 -11.07 -19.54 -41.67
CA GLN A 319 -10.72 -20.72 -42.48
C GLN A 319 -10.23 -20.37 -43.88
#